data_d0138f1539a879d5bd5747cc51f81b6e
#
_entry.id   d0138f1539a879d5bd5747cc51f81b6e
#
_cell.length_a   1.000
_cell.length_b   1.000
_cell.length_c   1.000
_cell.angle_alpha   90.00
_cell.angle_beta   90.00
_cell.angle_gamma   90.00
#
_symmetry.space_group_name_H-M   'P 1'
#
loop_
_entity.id
_entity.type
_entity.pdbx_description
1 polymer ?
#
loop_
_entity_poly.entity_id
_entity_poly.type
_entity_poly.pdbx_seq_one_letter_code
_entity_poly.pdbx_strand_id
1 'polypeptide(L)'
;MNLILSAAAGYNWSQLEIFVKSLRKVYKEKVLLILNKPNIELIKKLKDFNIDFLDTKIIPSDSYQSRYQYYFDYLNNNKIYQKVLLTDSRDVFFQNDPFNFPYKKDLNFFLEDDYIKNSSVNIKWIKRTTGKLILEKIKGKKISCCGQVIGSYQNILDYCDMMRKNIIIYKYKPSIHSFLFNRKIKGWDQGIHNYLVYSDIFKNIDFYDNESGDVATLSLKKGLNFNNKGRLINANGNEYSIVHQYDHFIDSFKSLIYKISN
;
A
#
# COMPACT_ATOMS: atom_id res chain seq x y z
N MET A 1 -16.07 -9.77 9.86
CA MET A 1 -16.05 -8.74 8.80
C MET A 1 -14.62 -8.31 8.55
N ASN A 2 -14.24 -8.15 7.29
CA ASN A 2 -12.91 -7.65 6.91
C ASN A 2 -12.98 -6.14 6.58
N LEU A 3 -11.82 -5.48 6.58
CA LEU A 3 -11.70 -4.05 6.28
C LEU A 3 -10.64 -3.80 5.20
N ILE A 4 -10.98 -2.99 4.21
CA ILE A 4 -9.99 -2.36 3.33
C ILE A 4 -9.84 -0.89 3.75
N LEU A 5 -8.61 -0.48 4.06
CA LEU A 5 -8.28 0.84 4.58
C LEU A 5 -7.22 1.51 3.70
N SER A 6 -7.51 2.71 3.22
CA SER A 6 -6.60 3.46 2.36
C SER A 6 -6.61 4.95 2.68
N ALA A 7 -5.53 5.66 2.34
CA ALA A 7 -5.45 7.10 2.41
C ALA A 7 -5.47 7.69 1.00
N ALA A 8 -6.42 8.60 0.76
CA ALA A 8 -6.64 9.24 -0.54
C ALA A 8 -6.70 10.78 -0.39
N ALA A 9 -5.77 11.34 0.37
CA ALA A 9 -5.73 12.77 0.67
C ALA A 9 -5.42 13.60 -0.58
N GLY A 10 -6.33 14.53 -0.90
CA GLY A 10 -6.19 15.43 -2.04
C GLY A 10 -6.52 14.82 -3.40
N TYR A 11 -7.05 13.59 -3.44
CA TYR A 11 -7.52 12.97 -4.68
C TYR A 11 -8.96 13.39 -5.01
N ASN A 12 -9.26 13.49 -6.31
CA ASN A 12 -10.60 13.64 -6.84
C ASN A 12 -11.14 12.29 -7.35
N TRP A 13 -12.40 12.31 -7.83
CA TRP A 13 -13.04 11.09 -8.32
C TRP A 13 -12.28 10.41 -9.45
N SER A 14 -11.81 11.15 -10.45
CA SER A 14 -11.10 10.55 -11.60
C SER A 14 -9.84 9.78 -11.21
N GLN A 15 -9.22 10.12 -10.09
CA GLN A 15 -8.04 9.43 -9.55
C GLN A 15 -8.40 8.19 -8.72
N LEU A 16 -9.64 8.09 -8.24
CA LEU A 16 -10.12 7.00 -7.40
C LEU A 16 -11.11 6.07 -8.09
N GLU A 17 -11.64 6.46 -9.25
CA GLU A 17 -12.69 5.76 -9.96
C GLU A 17 -12.34 4.30 -10.23
N ILE A 18 -11.13 4.04 -10.74
CA ILE A 18 -10.66 2.69 -11.08
C ILE A 18 -10.56 1.83 -9.82
N PHE A 19 -9.97 2.37 -8.75
CA PHE A 19 -9.90 1.71 -7.45
C PHE A 19 -11.30 1.34 -6.95
N VAL A 20 -12.20 2.31 -6.85
CA VAL A 20 -13.53 2.13 -6.27
C VAL A 20 -14.38 1.17 -7.09
N LYS A 21 -14.45 1.39 -8.41
CA LYS A 21 -15.28 0.57 -9.29
C LYS A 21 -14.79 -0.87 -9.39
N SER A 22 -13.47 -1.09 -9.53
CA SER A 22 -12.92 -2.44 -9.56
C SER A 22 -13.12 -3.17 -8.24
N LEU A 23 -12.86 -2.49 -7.13
CA LEU A 23 -13.03 -3.04 -5.79
C LEU A 23 -14.48 -3.49 -5.55
N ARG A 24 -15.45 -2.65 -5.85
CA ARG A 24 -16.86 -2.96 -5.60
C ARG A 24 -17.47 -4.05 -6.50
N LYS A 25 -16.82 -4.37 -7.62
CA LYS A 25 -17.16 -5.54 -8.42
C LYS A 25 -16.87 -6.85 -7.66
N VAL A 26 -15.83 -6.90 -6.84
CA VAL A 26 -15.32 -8.12 -6.22
C VAL A 26 -15.45 -8.17 -4.69
N TYR A 27 -15.53 -7.05 -4.00
CA TYR A 27 -15.57 -6.98 -2.53
C TYR A 27 -16.76 -6.16 -2.03
N LYS A 28 -17.53 -6.70 -1.06
CA LYS A 28 -18.79 -6.12 -0.59
C LYS A 28 -18.77 -5.61 0.86
N GLU A 29 -17.73 -5.98 1.63
CA GLU A 29 -17.65 -5.58 3.03
C GLU A 29 -17.10 -4.16 3.21
N LYS A 30 -16.58 -3.85 4.38
CA LYS A 30 -16.18 -2.51 4.78
C LYS A 30 -14.98 -1.98 4.03
N VAL A 31 -15.12 -0.79 3.46
CA VAL A 31 -14.03 0.00 2.86
C VAL A 31 -14.04 1.39 3.47
N LEU A 32 -12.88 1.86 3.92
CA LEU A 32 -12.71 3.19 4.50
C LEU A 32 -11.57 3.95 3.82
N LEU A 33 -11.84 5.17 3.40
CA LEU A 33 -10.85 6.10 2.88
C LEU A 33 -10.58 7.22 3.87
N ILE A 34 -9.30 7.49 4.16
CA ILE A 34 -8.87 8.68 4.89
C ILE A 34 -8.68 9.81 3.88
N LEU A 35 -9.50 10.84 3.98
CA LEU A 35 -9.54 11.96 3.05
C LEU A 35 -9.11 13.27 3.72
N ASN A 36 -8.88 14.30 2.91
CA ASN A 36 -8.71 15.68 3.36
C ASN A 36 -9.61 16.58 2.51
N LYS A 37 -10.59 17.21 3.14
CA LYS A 37 -11.52 18.16 2.51
C LYS A 37 -12.05 17.66 1.15
N PRO A 38 -12.71 16.49 1.09
CA PRO A 38 -13.25 15.95 -0.15
C PRO A 38 -14.32 16.91 -0.72
N ASN A 39 -14.34 17.08 -2.04
CA ASN A 39 -15.38 17.85 -2.69
C ASN A 39 -16.73 17.11 -2.70
N ILE A 40 -17.80 17.83 -3.01
CA ILE A 40 -19.18 17.30 -3.01
C ILE A 40 -19.33 16.15 -4.01
N GLU A 41 -18.71 16.25 -5.18
CA GLU A 41 -18.75 15.20 -6.20
C GLU A 41 -18.15 13.90 -5.67
N LEU A 42 -16.95 13.95 -5.08
CA LEU A 42 -16.28 12.78 -4.51
C LEU A 42 -17.13 12.15 -3.39
N ILE A 43 -17.68 12.96 -2.49
CA ILE A 43 -18.54 12.49 -1.40
C ILE A 43 -19.75 11.73 -1.97
N LYS A 44 -20.42 12.28 -2.98
CA LYS A 44 -21.58 11.66 -3.63
C LYS A 44 -21.18 10.31 -4.24
N LYS A 45 -20.12 10.30 -5.05
CA LYS A 45 -19.62 9.07 -5.70
C LYS A 45 -19.23 7.99 -4.70
N LEU A 46 -18.54 8.33 -3.62
CA LEU A 46 -18.17 7.35 -2.58
C LEU A 46 -19.43 6.74 -1.92
N LYS A 47 -20.46 7.54 -1.65
CA LYS A 47 -21.75 7.06 -1.12
C LYS A 47 -22.46 6.14 -2.11
N ASP A 48 -22.52 6.49 -3.40
CA ASP A 48 -23.11 5.68 -4.46
C ASP A 48 -22.49 4.28 -4.53
N PHE A 49 -21.19 4.17 -4.22
CA PHE A 49 -20.45 2.90 -4.17
C PHE A 49 -20.34 2.30 -2.76
N ASN A 50 -21.07 2.82 -1.76
CA ASN A 50 -21.00 2.34 -0.37
C ASN A 50 -19.55 2.30 0.19
N ILE A 51 -18.78 3.35 -0.11
CA ILE A 51 -17.43 3.56 0.43
C ILE A 51 -17.53 4.58 1.56
N ASP A 52 -17.09 4.18 2.75
CA ASP A 52 -17.01 5.11 3.87
C ASP A 52 -15.73 5.95 3.80
N PHE A 53 -15.79 7.11 4.42
CA PHE A 53 -14.63 7.97 4.52
C PHE A 53 -14.58 8.72 5.84
N LEU A 54 -13.36 9.09 6.25
CA LEU A 54 -13.10 10.07 7.30
C LEU A 54 -12.49 11.31 6.67
N ASP A 55 -13.16 12.44 6.84
CA ASP A 55 -12.56 13.75 6.53
C ASP A 55 -11.64 14.15 7.67
N THR A 56 -10.37 14.33 7.37
CA THR A 56 -9.32 14.54 8.34
C THR A 56 -8.45 15.74 7.97
N LYS A 57 -7.51 16.09 8.86
CA LYS A 57 -6.50 17.12 8.59
C LYS A 57 -5.22 16.55 7.95
N ILE A 58 -5.28 15.34 7.37
CA ILE A 58 -4.14 14.74 6.67
C ILE A 58 -3.69 15.65 5.53
N ILE A 59 -2.40 15.99 5.50
CA ILE A 59 -1.87 16.89 4.47
C ILE A 59 -1.50 16.07 3.24
N PRO A 60 -2.02 16.36 2.03
CA PRO A 60 -1.76 15.56 0.83
C PRO A 60 -0.27 15.32 0.55
N SER A 61 0.58 16.33 0.72
CA SER A 61 2.02 16.23 0.51
C SER A 61 2.78 15.43 1.59
N ASP A 62 2.13 15.05 2.69
CA ASP A 62 2.68 14.28 3.81
C ASP A 62 1.88 12.98 4.06
N SER A 63 0.90 12.68 3.21
CA SER A 63 -0.04 11.58 3.41
C SER A 63 0.64 10.21 3.48
N TYR A 64 1.69 9.99 2.71
CA TYR A 64 2.47 8.74 2.74
C TYR A 64 3.00 8.38 4.13
N GLN A 65 3.32 9.38 4.94
CA GLN A 65 3.87 9.21 6.28
C GLN A 65 2.76 9.29 7.33
N SER A 66 1.93 10.32 7.27
CA SER A 66 0.92 10.59 8.28
C SER A 66 -0.25 9.59 8.26
N ARG A 67 -0.49 8.88 7.17
CA ARG A 67 -1.56 7.86 7.05
C ARG A 67 -1.52 6.83 8.17
N TYR A 68 -0.35 6.41 8.62
CA TYR A 68 -0.22 5.38 9.66
C TYR A 68 -0.74 5.85 11.02
N GLN A 69 -0.69 7.15 11.34
CA GLN A 69 -1.34 7.68 12.52
C GLN A 69 -2.86 7.55 12.42
N TYR A 70 -3.46 7.95 11.28
CA TYR A 70 -4.90 7.86 11.08
C TYR A 70 -5.39 6.39 11.02
N TYR A 71 -4.60 5.50 10.43
CA TYR A 71 -4.90 4.07 10.41
C TYR A 71 -4.91 3.49 11.81
N PHE A 72 -3.88 3.79 12.60
CA PHE A 72 -3.79 3.36 14.00
C PHE A 72 -4.97 3.88 14.82
N ASP A 73 -5.26 5.18 14.75
CA ASP A 73 -6.33 5.80 15.52
C ASP A 73 -7.71 5.19 15.18
N TYR A 74 -7.97 4.98 13.89
CA TYR A 74 -9.20 4.33 13.46
C TYR A 74 -9.31 2.90 13.95
N LEU A 75 -8.29 2.09 13.74
CA LEU A 75 -8.27 0.69 14.16
C LEU A 75 -8.36 0.56 15.67
N ASN A 76 -7.60 1.34 16.43
CA ASN A 76 -7.62 1.30 17.89
C ASN A 76 -9.01 1.59 18.49
N ASN A 77 -9.83 2.38 17.80
CA ASN A 77 -11.19 2.72 18.22
C ASN A 77 -12.27 1.78 17.62
N ASN A 78 -11.92 0.86 16.71
CA ASN A 78 -12.88 0.01 15.99
C ASN A 78 -12.39 -1.45 15.94
N LYS A 79 -12.48 -2.16 17.06
CA LYS A 79 -11.96 -3.54 17.26
C LYS A 79 -12.89 -4.65 16.72
N ILE A 80 -13.59 -4.41 15.62
CA ILE A 80 -14.63 -5.32 15.10
C ILE A 80 -14.19 -6.14 13.87
N TYR A 81 -13.00 -5.89 13.35
CA TYR A 81 -12.53 -6.52 12.13
C TYR A 81 -11.73 -7.79 12.41
N GLN A 82 -11.83 -8.77 11.50
CA GLN A 82 -11.02 -10.00 11.54
C GLN A 82 -9.70 -9.82 10.83
N LYS A 83 -9.77 -9.36 9.58
CA LYS A 83 -8.60 -9.06 8.74
C LYS A 83 -8.68 -7.64 8.22
N VAL A 84 -7.53 -7.03 7.98
CA VAL A 84 -7.40 -5.69 7.41
C VAL A 84 -6.40 -5.71 6.26
N LEU A 85 -6.77 -5.10 5.15
CA LEU A 85 -5.88 -4.75 4.05
C LEU A 85 -5.61 -3.25 4.09
N LEU A 86 -4.35 -2.87 4.25
CA LEU A 86 -3.86 -1.54 3.95
C LEU A 86 -3.45 -1.49 2.48
N THR A 87 -3.93 -0.50 1.72
CA THR A 87 -3.66 -0.41 0.29
C THR A 87 -3.49 1.03 -0.17
N ASP A 88 -2.64 1.27 -1.16
CA ASP A 88 -2.69 2.51 -1.94
C ASP A 88 -3.98 2.56 -2.77
N SER A 89 -4.38 3.73 -3.26
CA SER A 89 -5.68 3.89 -3.92
C SER A 89 -5.63 4.48 -5.32
N ARG A 90 -4.58 5.21 -5.67
CA ARG A 90 -4.51 5.91 -6.96
C ARG A 90 -4.14 4.98 -8.12
N ASP A 91 -3.21 4.10 -7.88
CA ASP A 91 -2.56 3.23 -8.87
C ASP A 91 -2.81 1.74 -8.58
N VAL A 92 -3.99 1.45 -8.05
CA VAL A 92 -4.43 0.10 -7.67
C VAL A 92 -5.78 -0.20 -8.32
N PHE A 93 -5.94 -1.42 -8.83
CA PHE A 93 -7.24 -1.99 -9.15
C PHE A 93 -7.33 -3.46 -8.68
N PHE A 94 -8.57 -3.95 -8.56
CA PHE A 94 -8.87 -5.28 -8.04
C PHE A 94 -9.43 -6.18 -9.16
N GLN A 95 -8.96 -7.42 -9.20
CA GLN A 95 -9.47 -8.46 -10.08
C GLN A 95 -10.30 -9.49 -9.31
N ASN A 96 -9.96 -9.77 -8.07
CA ASN A 96 -10.64 -10.69 -7.17
C ASN A 96 -10.71 -10.14 -5.75
N ASP A 97 -11.50 -10.78 -4.88
CA ASP A 97 -11.53 -10.44 -3.46
C ASP A 97 -10.19 -10.78 -2.80
N PRO A 98 -9.44 -9.79 -2.26
CA PRO A 98 -8.11 -10.02 -1.71
C PRO A 98 -8.10 -10.86 -0.42
N PHE A 99 -9.23 -11.06 0.22
CA PHE A 99 -9.32 -11.88 1.42
C PHE A 99 -9.55 -13.36 1.14
N ASN A 100 -9.79 -13.75 -0.11
CA ASN A 100 -9.97 -15.14 -0.52
C ASN A 100 -8.65 -15.88 -0.74
N PHE A 101 -7.52 -15.18 -0.87
CA PHE A 101 -6.21 -15.81 -1.00
C PHE A 101 -5.83 -16.54 0.32
N PRO A 102 -5.30 -17.77 0.26
CA PRO A 102 -4.99 -18.57 1.45
C PRO A 102 -3.66 -18.14 2.09
N TYR A 103 -3.62 -16.94 2.66
CA TYR A 103 -2.45 -16.46 3.39
C TYR A 103 -2.09 -17.39 4.55
N LYS A 104 -0.81 -17.80 4.61
CA LYS A 104 -0.32 -18.77 5.60
C LYS A 104 -0.02 -18.14 6.96
N LYS A 105 0.18 -16.83 7.00
CA LYS A 105 0.61 -16.09 8.19
C LYS A 105 -0.36 -14.95 8.51
N ASP A 106 -0.24 -14.43 9.73
CA ASP A 106 -1.13 -13.38 10.22
C ASP A 106 -0.76 -11.97 9.74
N LEU A 107 0.44 -11.78 9.18
CA LEU A 107 0.88 -10.53 8.58
C LEU A 107 1.67 -10.82 7.30
N ASN A 108 1.24 -10.25 6.19
CA ASN A 108 1.74 -10.61 4.87
C ASN A 108 2.15 -9.37 4.09
N PHE A 109 3.32 -9.45 3.45
CA PHE A 109 3.97 -8.40 2.71
C PHE A 109 4.20 -8.80 1.26
N PHE A 110 4.23 -7.84 0.35
CA PHE A 110 4.36 -8.08 -1.08
C PHE A 110 5.67 -7.48 -1.62
N LEU A 111 6.38 -8.29 -2.40
CA LEU A 111 7.72 -7.98 -2.88
C LEU A 111 7.70 -7.49 -4.32
N GLU A 112 8.55 -6.52 -4.61
CA GLU A 112 8.88 -6.11 -5.98
C GLU A 112 9.90 -7.07 -6.61
N ASP A 113 10.05 -7.04 -7.94
CA ASP A 113 10.93 -7.96 -8.69
C ASP A 113 12.41 -7.54 -8.65
N ASP A 114 12.83 -6.77 -7.63
CA ASP A 114 14.23 -6.36 -7.49
C ASP A 114 14.70 -6.34 -6.04
N TYR A 115 16.01 -6.28 -5.86
CA TYR A 115 16.67 -6.21 -4.56
C TYR A 115 16.96 -4.77 -4.17
N ILE A 116 16.97 -4.50 -2.85
CA ILE A 116 17.26 -3.17 -2.29
C ILE A 116 18.61 -2.65 -2.83
N LYS A 117 19.64 -3.50 -2.94
CA LYS A 117 20.98 -3.14 -3.43
C LYS A 117 21.01 -2.60 -4.86
N ASN A 118 20.02 -2.93 -5.68
CA ASN A 118 19.95 -2.52 -7.08
C ASN A 118 19.15 -1.21 -7.27
N SER A 119 18.36 -0.81 -6.27
CA SER A 119 17.53 0.40 -6.32
C SER A 119 18.20 1.58 -5.63
N SER A 120 18.76 2.49 -6.38
CA SER A 120 19.36 3.74 -5.84
C SER A 120 18.39 4.54 -4.99
N VAL A 121 17.09 4.49 -5.31
CA VAL A 121 16.01 5.18 -4.61
C VAL A 121 15.76 4.54 -3.24
N ASN A 122 15.59 3.21 -3.17
CA ASN A 122 15.39 2.49 -1.91
C ASN A 122 16.63 2.56 -1.00
N ILE A 123 17.84 2.43 -1.58
CA ILE A 123 19.10 2.67 -0.84
C ILE A 123 19.09 4.04 -0.18
N LYS A 124 18.74 5.09 -0.94
CA LYS A 124 18.68 6.47 -0.44
C LYS A 124 17.63 6.64 0.66
N TRP A 125 16.45 6.07 0.51
CA TRP A 125 15.38 6.16 1.50
C TRP A 125 15.77 5.45 2.80
N ILE A 126 16.23 4.19 2.75
CA ILE A 126 16.67 3.43 3.92
C ILE A 126 17.85 4.12 4.61
N LYS A 127 18.88 4.52 3.85
CA LYS A 127 20.05 5.19 4.43
C LYS A 127 19.69 6.50 5.15
N ARG A 128 18.73 7.25 4.62
CA ARG A 128 18.28 8.52 5.22
C ARG A 128 17.40 8.33 6.45
N THR A 129 16.58 7.29 6.48
CA THR A 129 15.70 7.00 7.62
C THR A 129 16.45 6.26 8.72
N THR A 130 16.98 5.08 8.43
CA THR A 130 17.50 4.15 9.45
C THR A 130 19.03 4.11 9.54
N GLY A 131 19.71 4.68 8.55
CA GLY A 131 21.19 4.79 8.54
C GLY A 131 21.88 3.67 7.78
N LYS A 132 23.23 3.83 7.64
CA LYS A 132 24.07 2.93 6.83
C LYS A 132 24.13 1.51 7.42
N LEU A 133 24.17 1.37 8.74
CA LEU A 133 24.30 0.04 9.37
C LEU A 133 23.09 -0.85 9.08
N ILE A 134 21.87 -0.29 9.10
CA ILE A 134 20.66 -1.03 8.77
C ILE A 134 20.64 -1.35 7.27
N LEU A 135 20.97 -0.39 6.41
CA LEU A 135 21.07 -0.62 4.97
C LEU A 135 21.99 -1.83 4.66
N GLU A 136 23.17 -1.89 5.25
CA GLU A 136 24.10 -3.00 5.02
C GLU A 136 23.51 -4.37 5.41
N LYS A 137 22.69 -4.42 6.46
CA LYS A 137 22.03 -5.67 6.90
C LYS A 137 20.94 -6.14 5.94
N ILE A 138 20.20 -5.22 5.31
CA ILE A 138 19.02 -5.57 4.51
C ILE A 138 19.20 -5.37 2.99
N LYS A 139 20.27 -4.79 2.51
CA LYS A 139 20.49 -4.49 1.08
C LYS A 139 20.42 -5.71 0.16
N GLY A 140 20.67 -6.91 0.67
CA GLY A 140 20.55 -8.19 -0.05
C GLY A 140 19.13 -8.75 -0.11
N LYS A 141 18.15 -8.11 0.52
CA LYS A 141 16.74 -8.52 0.50
C LYS A 141 16.03 -7.94 -0.71
N LYS A 142 14.93 -8.61 -1.18
CA LYS A 142 13.99 -8.03 -2.16
C LYS A 142 13.33 -6.79 -1.56
N ILE A 143 12.92 -5.85 -2.39
CA ILE A 143 12.17 -4.66 -1.95
C ILE A 143 10.77 -5.12 -1.53
N SER A 144 10.37 -4.84 -0.28
CA SER A 144 9.00 -5.00 0.16
C SER A 144 8.24 -3.70 -0.07
N CYS A 145 7.10 -3.75 -0.76
CA CYS A 145 6.31 -2.58 -1.10
C CYS A 145 5.40 -2.19 0.06
N CYS A 146 5.50 -0.95 0.55
CA CYS A 146 4.66 -0.45 1.65
C CYS A 146 3.23 -0.07 1.24
N GLY A 147 2.93 -0.11 -0.06
CA GLY A 147 1.61 0.23 -0.60
C GLY A 147 0.55 -0.86 -0.42
N GLN A 148 0.96 -2.07 -0.04
CA GLN A 148 0.06 -3.21 0.17
C GLN A 148 0.52 -4.02 1.39
N VAL A 149 -0.33 -4.15 2.40
CA VAL A 149 -0.08 -4.99 3.58
C VAL A 149 -1.40 -5.60 4.03
N ILE A 150 -1.46 -6.92 4.20
CA ILE A 150 -2.67 -7.61 4.67
C ILE A 150 -2.37 -8.50 5.88
N GLY A 151 -3.28 -8.51 6.85
CA GLY A 151 -3.10 -9.36 8.03
C GLY A 151 -4.33 -9.45 8.92
N SER A 152 -4.18 -10.16 10.03
CA SER A 152 -5.16 -10.12 11.10
C SER A 152 -5.25 -8.71 11.68
N TYR A 153 -6.41 -8.36 12.24
CA TYR A 153 -6.65 -7.05 12.83
C TYR A 153 -5.52 -6.62 13.79
N GLN A 154 -5.13 -7.48 14.72
CA GLN A 154 -4.13 -7.14 15.73
C GLN A 154 -2.75 -6.89 15.09
N ASN A 155 -2.34 -7.74 14.15
CA ASN A 155 -1.04 -7.59 13.50
C ASN A 155 -0.97 -6.32 12.62
N ILE A 156 -2.08 -5.92 11.98
CA ILE A 156 -2.14 -4.65 11.24
C ILE A 156 -2.15 -3.45 12.19
N LEU A 157 -2.83 -3.53 13.32
CA LEU A 157 -2.78 -2.48 14.35
C LEU A 157 -1.35 -2.29 14.86
N ASP A 158 -0.65 -3.38 15.19
CA ASP A 158 0.74 -3.36 15.66
C ASP A 158 1.69 -2.84 14.57
N TYR A 159 1.48 -3.23 13.32
CA TYR A 159 2.23 -2.70 12.18
C TYR A 159 2.04 -1.18 12.03
N CYS A 160 0.81 -0.67 12.10
CA CYS A 160 0.53 0.77 12.05
C CYS A 160 1.18 1.51 13.22
N ASP A 161 1.16 0.93 14.43
CA ASP A 161 1.80 1.51 15.62
C ASP A 161 3.32 1.61 15.45
N MET A 162 3.95 0.55 14.97
CA MET A 162 5.39 0.53 14.70
C MET A 162 5.76 1.52 13.58
N MET A 163 4.99 1.59 12.50
CA MET A 163 5.23 2.54 11.41
C MET A 163 5.14 3.99 11.92
N ARG A 164 4.05 4.39 12.58
CA ARG A 164 3.87 5.76 13.07
C ARG A 164 4.95 6.19 14.07
N LYS A 165 5.32 5.30 15.02
CA LYS A 165 6.37 5.58 16.01
C LYS A 165 7.73 5.77 15.35
N ASN A 166 8.10 4.92 14.41
CA ASN A 166 9.37 5.02 13.70
C ASN A 166 9.42 6.23 12.76
N ILE A 167 8.31 6.57 12.09
CA ILE A 167 8.21 7.80 11.30
C ILE A 167 8.50 9.03 12.16
N ILE A 168 7.93 9.12 13.36
CA ILE A 168 8.18 10.22 14.29
C ILE A 168 9.66 10.26 14.69
N ILE A 169 10.23 9.12 15.14
CA ILE A 169 11.62 9.03 15.57
C ILE A 169 12.58 9.51 14.48
N TYR A 170 12.38 9.07 13.24
CA TYR A 170 13.30 9.40 12.15
C TYR A 170 13.06 10.78 11.55
N LYS A 171 11.83 11.30 11.59
CA LYS A 171 11.49 12.66 11.15
C LYS A 171 12.18 13.72 12.01
N TYR A 172 12.34 13.46 13.30
CA TYR A 172 12.93 14.38 14.26
C TYR A 172 14.41 14.12 14.56
N LYS A 173 15.07 13.16 13.87
CA LYS A 173 16.53 13.05 13.94
C LYS A 173 17.14 14.30 13.31
N PRO A 174 17.83 15.16 14.11
CA PRO A 174 18.46 16.35 13.57
C PRO A 174 19.64 15.91 12.67
N SER A 175 19.48 16.04 11.38
CA SER A 175 20.61 16.06 10.47
C SER A 175 20.89 17.53 10.15
N ILE A 176 22.17 17.94 10.21
CA ILE A 176 22.62 19.29 9.84
C ILE A 176 22.09 19.66 8.44
N HIS A 177 21.94 18.67 7.54
CA HIS A 177 21.37 18.88 6.21
C HIS A 177 19.85 19.13 6.20
N SER A 178 19.06 18.58 7.13
CA SER A 178 17.63 18.83 7.19
C SER A 178 17.32 20.24 7.72
N PHE A 179 18.16 20.76 8.58
CA PHE A 179 18.05 22.13 9.10
C PHE A 179 18.32 23.19 8.02
N LEU A 180 19.29 22.94 7.12
CA LEU A 180 19.69 23.92 6.10
C LEU A 180 18.77 23.94 4.86
N PHE A 181 18.03 22.88 4.55
CA PHE A 181 17.35 22.77 3.25
C PHE A 181 15.85 22.50 3.32
N ASN A 182 15.24 22.38 4.49
CA ASN A 182 13.77 22.18 4.68
C ASN A 182 13.11 21.27 3.61
N ARG A 183 13.86 20.28 3.10
CA ARG A 183 13.42 19.42 2.01
C ARG A 183 12.53 18.32 2.57
N LYS A 184 11.25 18.35 2.20
CA LYS A 184 10.31 17.22 2.40
C LYS A 184 10.91 15.98 1.75
N ILE A 185 11.31 15.01 2.56
CA ILE A 185 11.91 13.77 2.07
C ILE A 185 10.75 12.82 1.72
N LYS A 186 10.55 12.53 0.44
CA LYS A 186 9.63 11.48 -0.02
C LYS A 186 10.23 10.10 0.31
N GLY A 187 9.36 9.08 0.49
CA GLY A 187 9.77 7.69 0.67
C GLY A 187 10.27 7.30 2.06
N TRP A 188 9.97 8.10 3.08
CA TRP A 188 10.30 7.74 4.46
C TRP A 188 9.58 6.48 4.91
N ASP A 189 8.30 6.36 4.56
CA ASP A 189 7.48 5.20 4.84
C ASP A 189 8.05 3.94 4.21
N GLN A 190 8.42 3.97 2.95
CA GLN A 190 9.04 2.84 2.24
C GLN A 190 10.38 2.42 2.88
N GLY A 191 11.21 3.38 3.26
CA GLY A 191 12.49 3.10 3.94
C GLY A 191 12.30 2.47 5.32
N ILE A 192 11.38 3.01 6.12
CA ILE A 192 11.03 2.49 7.45
C ILE A 192 10.34 1.14 7.34
N HIS A 193 9.41 0.98 6.39
CA HIS A 193 8.76 -0.30 6.11
C HIS A 193 9.79 -1.41 5.87
N ASN A 194 10.71 -1.24 4.93
CA ASN A 194 11.74 -2.24 4.65
C ASN A 194 12.62 -2.54 5.86
N TYR A 195 12.94 -1.54 6.68
CA TYR A 195 13.63 -1.79 7.95
C TYR A 195 12.81 -2.67 8.88
N LEU A 196 11.55 -2.32 9.13
CA LEU A 196 10.72 -3.01 10.11
C LEU A 196 10.43 -4.47 9.72
N VAL A 197 10.12 -4.72 8.45
CA VAL A 197 9.76 -6.07 7.99
C VAL A 197 10.95 -7.03 7.94
N TYR A 198 12.19 -6.50 7.87
CA TYR A 198 13.42 -7.30 7.87
C TYR A 198 14.20 -7.27 9.19
N SER A 199 13.63 -6.74 10.27
CA SER A 199 14.32 -6.58 11.57
C SER A 199 13.81 -7.51 12.67
N ASP A 200 13.12 -8.60 12.31
CA ASP A 200 12.58 -9.61 13.26
C ASP A 200 11.63 -9.04 14.34
N ILE A 201 11.14 -7.81 14.17
CA ILE A 201 10.20 -7.17 15.09
C ILE A 201 8.84 -7.86 15.03
N PHE A 202 8.38 -8.18 13.81
CA PHE A 202 7.13 -8.88 13.62
C PHE A 202 7.36 -10.39 13.63
N LYS A 203 6.46 -11.10 14.30
CA LYS A 203 6.41 -12.56 14.31
C LYS A 203 5.28 -13.03 13.36
N ASN A 204 5.33 -14.30 12.95
CA ASN A 204 4.31 -14.90 12.13
C ASN A 204 4.02 -14.13 10.82
N ILE A 205 5.08 -13.69 10.14
CA ILE A 205 5.02 -12.95 8.87
C ILE A 205 5.31 -13.84 7.67
N ASP A 206 4.81 -13.45 6.50
CA ASP A 206 5.18 -14.05 5.22
C ASP A 206 5.40 -12.99 4.15
N PHE A 207 6.15 -13.36 3.11
CA PHE A 207 6.48 -12.52 1.98
C PHE A 207 6.04 -13.21 0.69
N TYR A 208 5.25 -12.51 -0.11
CA TYR A 208 4.75 -12.98 -1.39
C TYR A 208 5.34 -12.14 -2.52
N ASP A 209 5.95 -12.78 -3.49
CA ASP A 209 6.47 -12.14 -4.70
C ASP A 209 5.46 -12.19 -5.86
N ASN A 210 5.83 -11.58 -6.98
CA ASN A 210 4.99 -11.58 -8.17
C ASN A 210 4.83 -12.95 -8.84
N GLU A 211 5.60 -13.97 -8.47
CA GLU A 211 5.48 -15.32 -9.05
C GLU A 211 4.41 -16.14 -8.35
N SER A 212 4.31 -16.00 -7.04
CA SER A 212 3.47 -16.85 -6.19
C SER A 212 2.38 -16.10 -5.42
N GLY A 213 2.48 -14.78 -5.37
CA GLY A 213 1.59 -13.93 -4.57
C GLY A 213 0.28 -13.60 -5.26
N ASP A 214 -0.59 -12.97 -4.48
CA ASP A 214 -1.93 -12.50 -4.86
C ASP A 214 -1.97 -11.01 -5.26
N VAL A 215 -0.85 -10.31 -5.06
CA VAL A 215 -0.68 -8.90 -5.43
C VAL A 215 0.43 -8.78 -6.46
N ALA A 216 0.10 -8.20 -7.61
CA ALA A 216 1.10 -7.79 -8.58
C ALA A 216 1.66 -6.42 -8.21
N THR A 217 2.96 -6.33 -7.89
CA THR A 217 3.68 -5.07 -7.70
C THR A 217 4.48 -4.76 -8.97
N LEU A 218 4.02 -3.78 -9.78
CA LEU A 218 4.45 -3.67 -11.17
C LEU A 218 5.64 -2.75 -11.42
N SER A 219 6.01 -1.89 -10.48
CA SER A 219 7.00 -0.82 -10.69
C SER A 219 8.32 -1.29 -11.33
N LEU A 220 8.78 -2.49 -11.00
CA LEU A 220 10.04 -3.07 -11.50
C LEU A 220 9.84 -4.37 -12.30
N LYS A 221 8.59 -4.70 -12.62
CA LYS A 221 8.25 -5.94 -13.34
C LYS A 221 8.67 -5.89 -14.81
N LYS A 222 9.23 -7.00 -15.31
CA LYS A 222 9.71 -7.11 -16.69
C LYS A 222 8.75 -7.86 -17.62
N GLY A 223 7.52 -7.45 -17.68
CA GLY A 223 6.54 -8.07 -18.57
C GLY A 223 5.28 -8.48 -17.83
N LEU A 224 4.22 -8.61 -18.61
CA LEU A 224 2.88 -8.89 -18.11
C LEU A 224 2.31 -10.09 -18.85
N ASN A 225 1.71 -11.02 -18.11
CA ASN A 225 0.97 -12.15 -18.67
C ASN A 225 -0.52 -11.97 -18.42
N PHE A 226 -1.33 -12.19 -19.42
CA PHE A 226 -2.78 -12.10 -19.33
C PHE A 226 -3.44 -13.42 -19.72
N ASN A 227 -4.54 -13.77 -19.04
CA ASN A 227 -5.38 -14.88 -19.46
C ASN A 227 -6.35 -14.48 -20.59
N ASN A 228 -7.12 -15.45 -21.09
CA ASN A 228 -8.09 -15.25 -22.19
C ASN A 228 -9.20 -14.24 -21.87
N LYS A 229 -9.40 -13.89 -20.57
CA LYS A 229 -10.36 -12.88 -20.11
C LYS A 229 -9.73 -11.49 -20.04
N GLY A 230 -8.43 -11.35 -20.36
CA GLY A 230 -7.66 -10.11 -20.25
C GLY A 230 -7.31 -9.74 -18.80
N ARG A 231 -7.31 -10.69 -17.87
CA ARG A 231 -6.88 -10.49 -16.49
C ARG A 231 -5.41 -10.81 -16.33
N LEU A 232 -4.71 -10.01 -15.54
CA LEU A 232 -3.31 -10.23 -15.22
C LEU A 232 -3.15 -11.49 -14.38
N ILE A 233 -2.19 -12.34 -14.78
CA ILE A 233 -1.88 -13.60 -14.10
C ILE A 233 -0.40 -13.66 -13.71
N ASN A 234 -0.10 -14.43 -12.66
CA ASN A 234 1.25 -14.73 -12.24
C ASN A 234 1.90 -15.84 -13.12
N ALA A 235 3.14 -16.17 -12.84
CA ALA A 235 3.88 -17.20 -13.58
C ALA A 235 3.22 -18.60 -13.51
N ASN A 236 2.44 -18.86 -12.45
CA ASN A 236 1.72 -20.13 -12.26
C ASN A 236 0.33 -20.14 -12.93
N GLY A 237 -0.05 -19.08 -13.66
CA GLY A 237 -1.34 -18.95 -14.32
C GLY A 237 -2.49 -18.50 -13.40
N ASN A 238 -2.23 -18.16 -12.16
CA ASN A 238 -3.25 -17.67 -11.22
C ASN A 238 -3.48 -16.18 -11.40
N GLU A 239 -4.75 -15.76 -11.36
CA GLU A 239 -5.12 -14.34 -11.40
C GLU A 239 -4.67 -13.66 -10.10
N TYR A 240 -4.06 -12.48 -10.20
CA TYR A 240 -3.85 -11.63 -9.02
C TYR A 240 -5.18 -11.03 -8.54
N SER A 241 -5.37 -10.93 -7.24
CA SER A 241 -6.53 -10.19 -6.70
C SER A 241 -6.32 -8.69 -6.76
N ILE A 242 -5.08 -8.23 -6.56
CA ILE A 242 -4.72 -6.81 -6.60
C ILE A 242 -3.64 -6.57 -7.65
N VAL A 243 -3.81 -5.52 -8.43
CA VAL A 243 -2.78 -5.01 -9.34
C VAL A 243 -2.41 -3.60 -8.88
N HIS A 244 -1.16 -3.46 -8.42
CA HIS A 244 -0.60 -2.23 -7.89
C HIS A 244 0.44 -1.63 -8.84
N GLN A 245 0.49 -0.31 -8.93
CA GLN A 245 1.39 0.46 -9.81
C GLN A 245 1.12 0.21 -11.30
N TYR A 246 -0.16 0.01 -11.65
CA TYR A 246 -0.57 -0.25 -13.03
C TYR A 246 -0.27 0.92 -13.98
N ASP A 247 -0.13 2.12 -13.45
CA ASP A 247 0.21 3.33 -14.21
C ASP A 247 1.60 3.26 -14.87
N HIS A 248 2.50 2.40 -14.42
CA HIS A 248 3.76 2.08 -15.11
C HIS A 248 3.55 1.33 -16.43
N PHE A 249 2.38 0.71 -16.63
CA PHE A 249 2.02 -0.08 -17.82
C PHE A 249 0.65 0.33 -18.36
N ILE A 250 0.32 1.60 -18.30
CA ILE A 250 -1.04 2.11 -18.60
C ILE A 250 -1.55 1.65 -19.97
N ASP A 251 -0.69 1.56 -20.98
CA ASP A 251 -1.07 1.11 -22.31
C ASP A 251 -1.53 -0.33 -22.34
N SER A 252 -0.92 -1.21 -21.54
CA SER A 252 -1.30 -2.63 -21.42
C SER A 252 -2.65 -2.80 -20.74
N PHE A 253 -3.08 -1.85 -19.92
CA PHE A 253 -4.34 -1.91 -19.17
C PHE A 253 -5.47 -1.08 -19.76
N LYS A 254 -5.28 -0.35 -20.87
CA LYS A 254 -6.31 0.54 -21.46
C LYS A 254 -7.67 -0.13 -21.63
N SER A 255 -7.71 -1.34 -22.22
CA SER A 255 -8.96 -2.07 -22.45
C SER A 255 -9.63 -2.50 -21.14
N LEU A 256 -8.86 -2.92 -20.13
CA LEU A 256 -9.38 -3.32 -18.84
C LEU A 256 -9.89 -2.09 -18.06
N ILE A 257 -9.13 -1.00 -18.05
CA ILE A 257 -9.53 0.27 -17.43
C ILE A 257 -10.84 0.78 -18.03
N TYR A 258 -10.94 0.77 -19.36
CA TYR A 258 -12.18 1.15 -20.06
C TYR A 258 -13.38 0.31 -19.59
N LYS A 259 -13.24 -1.02 -19.47
CA LYS A 259 -14.29 -1.92 -18.96
C LYS A 259 -14.62 -1.71 -17.47
N ILE A 260 -13.69 -1.16 -16.67
CA ILE A 260 -13.93 -0.83 -15.26
C ILE A 260 -14.71 0.48 -15.16
N SER A 261 -14.36 1.47 -15.99
CA SER A 261 -14.94 2.82 -15.96
C SER A 261 -16.39 2.86 -16.50
N ASN A 262 -16.70 1.98 -17.43
CA ASN A 262 -18.06 1.85 -18.01
C ASN A 262 -18.76 0.60 -17.49
#